data_9af15b1612ec492479e0f3e733b2012c
#
_entry.id   9af15b1612ec492479e0f3e733b2012c
#
_cell.length_a   1.000
_cell.length_b   1.000
_cell.length_c   1.000
_cell.angle_alpha   90.00
_cell.angle_beta   90.00
_cell.angle_gamma   90.00
#
_symmetry.space_group_name_H-M   'P 1'
#
loop_
_entity.id
_entity.type
_entity.pdbx_description
1 polymer ?
#
loop_
_entity_poly.entity_id
_entity_poly.type
_entity_poly.pdbx_seq_one_letter_code
_entity_poly.pdbx_strand_id
1 'polypeptide(L)'
;MSFLRKRVIPCGLLAACFIANVHAEKADQDKPVILEAEKVSVNDVQQVYELDGQVLLTKGSILITGEKGNIKVDAEGYEYVDVQGNPEFTASFRQRREGPANEFMQGRGQTVTYNAKTELLTLTGDASLKRLHNMQMLDQLHGWKIDYDDVLQRYKVTPPPNAKAEDLPLAKAILSPRRKATLEK
;
A
#
# COMPACT_ATOMS: atom_id res chain seq x y z
N MET A 1 58.49 -11.91 57.12
CA MET A 1 57.05 -11.72 57.10
C MET A 1 56.74 -10.84 55.87
N SER A 2 56.35 -11.47 54.79
CA SER A 2 56.14 -10.81 53.48
C SER A 2 54.66 -10.89 53.15
N PHE A 3 53.96 -9.75 53.11
CA PHE A 3 52.54 -9.65 52.80
C PHE A 3 52.36 -9.51 51.26
N LEU A 4 51.88 -10.57 50.64
CA LEU A 4 51.57 -10.63 49.23
C LEU A 4 50.17 -9.95 48.99
N ARG A 5 50.15 -8.73 48.44
CA ARG A 5 48.89 -8.06 48.03
C ARG A 5 48.42 -8.64 46.73
N LYS A 6 47.35 -9.41 46.74
CA LYS A 6 46.58 -9.81 45.54
C LYS A 6 45.88 -8.61 44.92
N ARG A 7 46.28 -8.24 43.69
CA ARG A 7 45.53 -7.28 42.86
C ARG A 7 44.37 -8.02 42.20
N VAL A 8 43.17 -7.64 42.54
CA VAL A 8 41.94 -8.05 41.85
C VAL A 8 41.74 -7.09 40.67
N ILE A 9 41.79 -7.63 39.45
CA ILE A 9 41.47 -6.89 38.23
C ILE A 9 39.97 -7.05 38.02
N PRO A 10 39.16 -5.95 37.98
CA PRO A 10 37.74 -6.07 37.59
C PRO A 10 37.68 -6.27 36.07
N CYS A 11 37.20 -7.45 35.65
CA CYS A 11 36.87 -7.75 34.27
C CYS A 11 35.58 -6.99 33.91
N GLY A 12 35.74 -5.82 33.27
CA GLY A 12 34.63 -5.05 32.74
C GLY A 12 34.03 -5.75 31.54
N LEU A 13 32.89 -6.35 31.71
CA LEU A 13 32.09 -6.92 30.62
C LEU A 13 31.47 -5.80 29.78
N LEU A 14 32.13 -5.45 28.68
CA LEU A 14 31.60 -4.49 27.71
C LEU A 14 30.50 -5.17 26.92
N ALA A 15 29.24 -5.02 27.34
CA ALA A 15 28.07 -5.46 26.57
C ALA A 15 27.91 -4.52 25.37
N ALA A 16 28.42 -4.92 24.21
CA ALA A 16 28.14 -4.26 22.94
C ALA A 16 26.68 -4.55 22.56
N CYS A 17 25.78 -3.60 22.83
CA CYS A 17 24.42 -3.61 22.27
C CYS A 17 24.54 -3.43 20.75
N PHE A 18 24.45 -4.54 20.02
CA PHE A 18 24.13 -4.51 18.61
C PHE A 18 22.71 -4.00 18.44
N ILE A 19 22.55 -2.72 18.11
CA ILE A 19 21.30 -2.18 17.61
C ILE A 19 21.18 -2.76 16.19
N ALA A 20 20.54 -3.92 16.08
CA ALA A 20 20.05 -4.40 14.80
C ALA A 20 19.02 -3.39 14.32
N ASN A 21 19.38 -2.63 13.27
CA ASN A 21 18.39 -1.91 12.49
C ASN A 21 17.48 -2.97 11.89
N VAL A 22 16.37 -3.27 12.53
CA VAL A 22 15.27 -4.02 11.95
C VAL A 22 14.66 -3.09 10.92
N HIS A 23 15.15 -3.16 9.69
CA HIS A 23 14.38 -2.69 8.55
C HIS A 23 13.18 -3.64 8.52
N ALA A 24 12.01 -3.13 8.83
CA ALA A 24 10.77 -3.83 8.55
C ALA A 24 10.71 -3.98 7.03
N GLU A 25 11.14 -5.14 6.56
CA GLU A 25 11.05 -5.52 5.15
C GLU A 25 9.57 -5.53 4.82
N LYS A 26 9.16 -4.72 3.85
CA LYS A 26 7.75 -4.58 3.49
C LYS A 26 7.21 -5.93 3.07
N ALA A 27 6.31 -6.48 3.87
CA ALA A 27 5.89 -7.88 3.84
C ALA A 27 5.33 -8.35 2.49
N ASP A 28 4.93 -7.42 1.61
CA ASP A 28 4.32 -7.72 0.32
C ASP A 28 5.30 -7.61 -0.87
N GLN A 29 6.45 -6.93 -0.74
CA GLN A 29 7.37 -6.69 -1.87
C GLN A 29 7.93 -7.98 -2.47
N ASP A 30 8.33 -8.92 -1.63
CA ASP A 30 8.96 -10.18 -2.04
C ASP A 30 7.95 -11.31 -2.29
N LYS A 31 6.64 -11.02 -2.27
CA LYS A 31 5.61 -12.03 -2.52
C LYS A 31 5.41 -12.21 -4.03
N PRO A 32 5.13 -13.45 -4.47
CA PRO A 32 4.77 -13.69 -5.85
C PRO A 32 3.47 -12.95 -6.19
N VAL A 33 3.38 -12.47 -7.43
CA VAL A 33 2.13 -11.97 -8.02
C VAL A 33 1.34 -13.16 -8.55
N ILE A 34 0.08 -13.27 -8.13
CA ILE A 34 -0.87 -14.26 -8.62
C ILE A 34 -1.91 -13.51 -9.45
N LEU A 35 -2.11 -13.94 -10.70
CA LEU A 35 -3.05 -13.35 -11.65
C LEU A 35 -4.12 -14.37 -12.00
N GLU A 36 -5.38 -14.01 -11.82
CA GLU A 36 -6.54 -14.81 -12.20
C GLU A 36 -7.49 -13.95 -13.04
N ALA A 37 -8.02 -14.51 -14.12
CA ALA A 37 -9.01 -13.90 -15.01
C ALA A 37 -9.65 -14.97 -15.89
N GLU A 38 -10.76 -14.66 -16.56
CA GLU A 38 -11.36 -15.56 -17.54
C GLU A 38 -10.41 -15.80 -18.72
N LYS A 39 -9.63 -14.78 -19.11
CA LYS A 39 -8.62 -14.87 -20.15
C LYS A 39 -7.34 -14.15 -19.72
N VAL A 40 -6.22 -14.84 -19.91
CA VAL A 40 -4.88 -14.32 -19.66
C VAL A 40 -4.05 -14.42 -20.93
N SER A 41 -3.48 -13.32 -21.40
CA SER A 41 -2.50 -13.26 -22.49
C SER A 41 -1.15 -12.81 -21.92
N VAL A 42 -0.08 -13.49 -22.31
CA VAL A 42 1.27 -13.21 -21.81
C VAL A 42 2.19 -12.90 -22.98
N ASN A 43 2.86 -11.75 -22.93
CA ASN A 43 4.00 -11.44 -23.78
C ASN A 43 5.27 -11.51 -22.95
N ASP A 44 5.91 -12.66 -22.97
CA ASP A 44 7.08 -12.94 -22.14
C ASP A 44 8.32 -12.10 -22.53
N VAL A 45 8.44 -11.72 -23.79
CA VAL A 45 9.55 -10.86 -24.28
C VAL A 45 9.43 -9.43 -23.73
N GLN A 46 8.21 -8.90 -23.69
CA GLN A 46 7.93 -7.54 -23.20
C GLN A 46 7.58 -7.52 -21.72
N GLN A 47 7.43 -8.68 -21.09
CA GLN A 47 6.98 -8.85 -19.70
C GLN A 47 5.64 -8.14 -19.44
N VAL A 48 4.67 -8.34 -20.35
CA VAL A 48 3.33 -7.76 -20.29
C VAL A 48 2.30 -8.88 -20.16
N TYR A 49 1.38 -8.70 -19.22
CA TYR A 49 0.27 -9.61 -18.91
C TYR A 49 -1.03 -8.85 -19.12
N GLU A 50 -1.89 -9.35 -20.02
CA GLU A 50 -3.22 -8.81 -20.27
C GLU A 50 -4.28 -9.76 -19.73
N LEU A 51 -5.20 -9.22 -18.94
CA LEU A 51 -6.26 -9.94 -18.26
C LEU A 51 -7.62 -9.43 -18.73
N ASP A 52 -8.57 -10.31 -18.98
CA ASP A 52 -9.92 -9.98 -19.44
C ASP A 52 -10.95 -10.88 -18.75
N GLY A 53 -11.97 -10.29 -18.15
CA GLY A 53 -13.04 -10.94 -17.40
C GLY A 53 -12.64 -11.32 -15.97
N GLN A 54 -13.37 -10.79 -14.98
CA GLN A 54 -13.25 -11.12 -13.54
C GLN A 54 -11.81 -11.09 -13.01
N VAL A 55 -11.08 -10.03 -13.30
CA VAL A 55 -9.67 -9.90 -12.94
C VAL A 55 -9.48 -9.90 -11.42
N LEU A 56 -8.57 -10.76 -10.95
CA LEU A 56 -8.08 -10.82 -9.59
C LEU A 56 -6.56 -10.87 -9.61
N LEU A 57 -5.92 -9.84 -9.01
CA LEU A 57 -4.49 -9.79 -8.76
C LEU A 57 -4.25 -9.87 -7.26
N THR A 58 -3.37 -10.78 -6.84
CA THR A 58 -2.95 -10.92 -5.44
C THR A 58 -1.43 -10.85 -5.33
N LYS A 59 -0.91 -10.03 -4.41
CA LYS A 59 0.50 -9.99 -4.02
C LYS A 59 0.61 -9.79 -2.50
N GLY A 60 0.89 -10.83 -1.76
CA GLY A 60 0.87 -10.80 -0.31
C GLY A 60 -0.49 -10.36 0.25
N SER A 61 -0.57 -9.19 0.88
CA SER A 61 -1.83 -8.62 1.39
C SER A 61 -2.54 -7.70 0.38
N ILE A 62 -1.89 -7.38 -0.74
CA ILE A 62 -2.46 -6.57 -1.82
C ILE A 62 -3.43 -7.43 -2.61
N LEU A 63 -4.63 -6.90 -2.80
CA LEU A 63 -5.70 -7.47 -3.61
C LEU A 63 -6.25 -6.39 -4.53
N ILE A 64 -6.22 -6.63 -5.86
CA ILE A 64 -6.79 -5.75 -6.86
C ILE A 64 -7.77 -6.53 -7.70
N THR A 65 -8.98 -6.01 -7.89
CA THR A 65 -10.02 -6.65 -8.70
C THR A 65 -10.58 -5.69 -9.74
N GLY A 66 -11.07 -6.23 -10.84
CA GLY A 66 -11.72 -5.47 -11.90
C GLY A 66 -12.21 -6.34 -13.04
N GLU A 67 -12.41 -5.74 -14.20
CA GLU A 67 -12.86 -6.43 -15.41
C GLU A 67 -11.74 -6.65 -16.42
N LYS A 68 -10.85 -5.65 -16.56
CA LYS A 68 -9.67 -5.73 -17.43
C LYS A 68 -8.43 -5.34 -16.66
N GLY A 69 -7.33 -6.01 -16.92
CA GLY A 69 -6.05 -5.74 -16.30
C GLY A 69 -4.91 -5.72 -17.31
N ASN A 70 -3.98 -4.82 -17.11
CA ASN A 70 -2.70 -4.80 -17.78
C ASN A 70 -1.59 -4.66 -16.72
N ILE A 71 -0.68 -5.63 -16.73
CA ILE A 71 0.46 -5.65 -15.82
C ILE A 71 1.73 -5.65 -16.65
N LYS A 72 2.63 -4.75 -16.37
CA LYS A 72 3.97 -4.71 -16.96
C LYS A 72 5.01 -4.85 -15.85
N VAL A 73 5.98 -5.73 -16.06
CA VAL A 73 7.13 -5.87 -15.16
C VAL A 73 8.34 -5.20 -15.82
N ASP A 74 9.04 -4.33 -15.09
CA ASP A 74 10.25 -3.70 -15.60
C ASP A 74 11.49 -4.60 -15.47
N ALA A 75 12.62 -4.13 -15.98
CA ALA A 75 13.89 -4.88 -15.95
C ALA A 75 14.44 -5.11 -14.52
N GLU A 76 13.95 -4.36 -13.54
CA GLU A 76 14.30 -4.49 -12.13
C GLU A 76 13.33 -5.42 -11.36
N GLY A 77 12.25 -5.87 -12.03
CA GLY A 77 11.24 -6.78 -11.48
C GLY A 77 10.06 -6.08 -10.79
N TYR A 78 9.92 -4.75 -10.93
CA TYR A 78 8.79 -4.03 -10.36
C TYR A 78 7.57 -4.08 -11.27
N GLU A 79 6.40 -4.31 -10.69
CA GLU A 79 5.14 -4.35 -11.40
C GLU A 79 4.50 -2.95 -11.51
N TYR A 80 3.96 -2.70 -12.70
CA TYR A 80 3.10 -1.57 -13.01
C TYR A 80 1.74 -2.14 -13.39
N VAL A 81 0.76 -1.91 -12.54
CA VAL A 81 -0.57 -2.49 -12.63
C VAL A 81 -1.57 -1.43 -13.07
N ASP A 82 -2.40 -1.72 -14.06
CA ASP A 82 -3.58 -0.97 -14.45
C ASP A 82 -4.76 -1.93 -14.52
N VAL A 83 -5.77 -1.71 -13.67
CA VAL A 83 -6.98 -2.52 -13.65
C VAL A 83 -8.19 -1.61 -13.77
N GLN A 84 -9.07 -1.95 -14.70
CA GLN A 84 -10.27 -1.21 -15.01
C GLN A 84 -11.50 -2.00 -14.59
N GLY A 85 -12.47 -1.29 -14.03
CA GLY A 85 -13.82 -1.79 -13.87
C GLY A 85 -14.63 -1.70 -15.16
N ASN A 86 -15.89 -2.09 -15.07
CA ASN A 86 -16.88 -1.88 -16.10
C ASN A 86 -18.06 -1.01 -15.58
N PRO A 87 -19.09 -0.71 -16.38
CA PRO A 87 -20.23 0.10 -15.92
C PRO A 87 -20.99 -0.50 -14.73
N GLU A 88 -20.92 -1.81 -14.52
CA GLU A 88 -21.60 -2.54 -13.45
C GLU A 88 -20.72 -2.70 -12.21
N PHE A 89 -19.39 -2.84 -12.39
CA PHE A 89 -18.44 -3.10 -11.33
C PHE A 89 -17.25 -2.16 -11.39
N THR A 90 -17.00 -1.41 -10.31
CA THR A 90 -15.79 -0.61 -10.17
C THR A 90 -14.57 -1.50 -9.91
N ALA A 91 -13.41 -1.07 -10.39
CA ALA A 91 -12.16 -1.68 -9.94
C ALA A 91 -11.94 -1.40 -8.45
N SER A 92 -11.34 -2.35 -7.72
CA SER A 92 -11.10 -2.22 -6.29
C SER A 92 -9.67 -2.58 -5.90
N PHE A 93 -9.24 -2.04 -4.78
CA PHE A 93 -7.94 -2.25 -4.15
C PHE A 93 -8.12 -2.51 -2.66
N ARG A 94 -7.34 -3.43 -2.11
CA ARG A 94 -7.21 -3.64 -0.67
C ARG A 94 -5.77 -4.03 -0.34
N GLN A 95 -5.25 -3.49 0.77
CA GLN A 95 -3.93 -3.83 1.31
C GLN A 95 -3.94 -3.70 2.83
N ARG A 96 -3.24 -4.59 3.52
CA ARG A 96 -2.96 -4.43 4.94
C ARG A 96 -1.88 -3.38 5.12
N ARG A 97 -2.11 -2.43 6.01
CA ARG A 97 -1.12 -1.41 6.34
C ARG A 97 -0.01 -1.98 7.23
N GLU A 98 1.18 -1.47 7.04
CA GLU A 98 2.25 -1.66 8.00
C GLU A 98 1.96 -0.85 9.27
N GLY A 99 2.28 -1.40 10.45
CA GLY A 99 2.09 -0.77 11.74
C GLY A 99 0.97 -1.42 12.56
N PRO A 100 -0.13 -0.73 12.89
CA PRO A 100 -1.15 -1.29 13.77
C PRO A 100 -1.77 -2.56 13.22
N ALA A 101 -1.92 -3.58 14.05
CA ALA A 101 -2.56 -4.82 13.66
C ALA A 101 -3.98 -4.57 13.15
N ASN A 102 -4.41 -5.32 12.12
CA ASN A 102 -5.76 -5.26 11.55
C ASN A 102 -6.16 -3.90 10.93
N GLU A 103 -5.18 -3.08 10.53
CA GLU A 103 -5.44 -1.93 9.68
C GLU A 103 -5.33 -2.28 8.20
N PHE A 104 -6.28 -1.77 7.41
CA PHE A 104 -6.34 -1.97 5.97
C PHE A 104 -6.64 -0.64 5.26
N MET A 105 -6.03 -0.49 4.08
CA MET A 105 -6.48 0.45 3.05
C MET A 105 -7.41 -0.28 2.10
N GLN A 106 -8.54 0.32 1.78
CA GLN A 106 -9.50 -0.19 0.80
C GLN A 106 -9.96 0.94 -0.10
N GLY A 107 -9.75 0.77 -1.39
CA GLY A 107 -10.09 1.75 -2.41
C GLY A 107 -10.95 1.18 -3.52
N ARG A 108 -11.62 2.07 -4.26
CA ARG A 108 -12.35 1.76 -5.49
C ARG A 108 -12.36 2.96 -6.42
N GLY A 109 -12.51 2.69 -7.70
CA GLY A 109 -12.64 3.67 -8.76
C GLY A 109 -13.02 3.00 -10.08
N GLN A 110 -13.20 3.76 -11.15
CA GLN A 110 -13.33 3.19 -12.49
C GLN A 110 -12.02 2.51 -12.90
N THR A 111 -10.88 3.07 -12.48
CA THR A 111 -9.56 2.51 -12.71
C THR A 111 -8.76 2.53 -11.41
N VAL A 112 -8.01 1.44 -11.20
CA VAL A 112 -7.00 1.28 -10.15
C VAL A 112 -5.66 1.12 -10.83
N THR A 113 -4.71 2.03 -10.57
CA THR A 113 -3.30 1.83 -10.97
C THR A 113 -2.42 1.71 -9.74
N TYR A 114 -1.46 0.79 -9.79
CA TYR A 114 -0.49 0.58 -8.73
C TYR A 114 0.92 0.47 -9.31
N ASN A 115 1.83 1.26 -8.77
CA ASN A 115 3.25 1.24 -9.11
C ASN A 115 4.01 0.63 -7.93
N ALA A 116 4.47 -0.62 -8.07
CA ALA A 116 5.17 -1.32 -7.01
C ALA A 116 6.54 -0.71 -6.67
N LYS A 117 7.19 -0.02 -7.62
CA LYS A 117 8.50 0.64 -7.39
C LYS A 117 8.39 1.83 -6.45
N THR A 118 7.32 2.60 -6.56
CA THR A 118 7.10 3.83 -5.76
C THR A 118 6.03 3.65 -4.70
N GLU A 119 5.36 2.48 -4.69
CA GLU A 119 4.22 2.15 -3.83
C GLU A 119 3.11 3.20 -3.90
N LEU A 120 2.91 3.73 -5.10
CA LEU A 120 1.87 4.70 -5.39
C LEU A 120 0.62 3.98 -5.92
N LEU A 121 -0.46 4.10 -5.17
CA LEU A 121 -1.81 3.73 -5.60
C LEU A 121 -2.51 4.96 -6.17
N THR A 122 -3.11 4.83 -7.35
CA THR A 122 -4.01 5.84 -7.92
C THR A 122 -5.37 5.20 -8.20
N LEU A 123 -6.41 5.84 -7.69
CA LEU A 123 -7.81 5.52 -7.96
C LEU A 123 -8.40 6.64 -8.80
N THR A 124 -9.03 6.32 -9.94
CA THR A 124 -9.59 7.32 -10.85
C THR A 124 -11.04 7.00 -11.20
N GLY A 125 -11.88 8.03 -11.32
CA GLY A 125 -13.31 7.93 -11.68
C GLY A 125 -14.16 7.52 -10.47
N ASP A 126 -14.88 8.49 -9.87
CA ASP A 126 -15.69 8.33 -8.65
C ASP A 126 -14.91 7.59 -7.53
N ALA A 127 -13.68 8.06 -7.32
CA ALA A 127 -12.74 7.40 -6.45
C ALA A 127 -13.12 7.51 -4.97
N SER A 128 -12.97 6.41 -4.24
CA SER A 128 -13.12 6.37 -2.78
C SER A 128 -11.99 5.56 -2.17
N LEU A 129 -11.39 6.06 -1.09
CA LEU A 129 -10.34 5.39 -0.33
C LEU A 129 -10.69 5.44 1.14
N LYS A 130 -10.65 4.28 1.81
CA LYS A 130 -10.99 4.10 3.23
C LYS A 130 -9.82 3.51 3.97
N ARG A 131 -9.61 3.98 5.19
CA ARG A 131 -8.80 3.31 6.19
C ARG A 131 -9.71 2.59 7.18
N LEU A 132 -9.45 1.29 7.36
CA LEU A 132 -10.24 0.42 8.22
C LEU A 132 -9.37 -0.11 9.36
N HIS A 133 -9.93 -0.24 10.55
CA HIS A 133 -9.33 -0.97 11.67
C HIS A 133 -10.37 -1.95 12.23
N ASN A 134 -10.04 -3.23 12.30
CA ASN A 134 -10.99 -4.28 12.67
C ASN A 134 -12.32 -4.19 11.91
N MET A 135 -12.26 -3.89 10.60
CA MET A 135 -13.41 -3.65 9.71
C MET A 135 -14.25 -2.39 10.01
N GLN A 136 -13.91 -1.62 11.04
CA GLN A 136 -14.53 -0.32 11.30
C GLN A 136 -13.82 0.76 10.49
N MET A 137 -14.63 1.62 9.83
CA MET A 137 -14.09 2.74 9.06
C MET A 137 -13.53 3.80 10.02
N LEU A 138 -12.25 4.12 9.85
CA LEU A 138 -11.57 5.21 10.53
C LEU A 138 -11.65 6.49 9.72
N ASP A 139 -11.15 6.44 8.48
CA ASP A 139 -11.09 7.59 7.59
C ASP A 139 -11.66 7.22 6.23
N GLN A 140 -12.18 8.20 5.52
CA GLN A 140 -12.62 8.07 4.13
C GLN A 140 -12.31 9.33 3.34
N LEU A 141 -11.77 9.14 2.14
CA LEU A 141 -11.64 10.16 1.10
C LEU A 141 -12.53 9.80 -0.08
N HIS A 142 -13.10 10.82 -0.72
CA HIS A 142 -13.90 10.67 -1.92
C HIS A 142 -13.61 11.83 -2.87
N GLY A 143 -13.54 11.55 -4.18
CA GLY A 143 -13.30 12.53 -5.22
C GLY A 143 -13.08 11.90 -6.58
N TRP A 144 -12.69 12.70 -7.58
CA TRP A 144 -12.47 12.19 -8.93
C TRP A 144 -11.24 11.27 -9.02
N LYS A 145 -10.11 11.74 -8.52
CA LYS A 145 -8.84 11.00 -8.50
C LYS A 145 -8.24 11.08 -7.10
N ILE A 146 -7.80 9.94 -6.57
CA ILE A 146 -7.11 9.83 -5.28
C ILE A 146 -5.76 9.16 -5.52
N ASP A 147 -4.68 9.86 -5.20
CA ASP A 147 -3.34 9.32 -5.13
C ASP A 147 -3.02 9.00 -3.67
N TYR A 148 -2.55 7.79 -3.38
CA TYR A 148 -2.08 7.33 -2.07
C TYR A 148 -0.64 6.84 -2.20
N ASP A 149 0.27 7.55 -1.54
CA ASP A 149 1.68 7.23 -1.40
C ASP A 149 1.86 6.45 -0.09
N ASP A 150 2.09 5.14 -0.19
CA ASP A 150 2.19 4.27 0.98
C ASP A 150 3.51 4.46 1.73
N VAL A 151 4.57 4.88 1.04
CA VAL A 151 5.87 5.20 1.67
C VAL A 151 5.76 6.42 2.57
N LEU A 152 5.15 7.50 2.05
CA LEU A 152 5.01 8.77 2.77
C LEU A 152 3.71 8.84 3.59
N GLN A 153 2.83 7.83 3.50
CA GLN A 153 1.51 7.80 4.13
C GLN A 153 0.69 9.05 3.80
N ARG A 154 0.75 9.49 2.55
CA ARG A 154 0.19 10.76 2.09
C ARG A 154 -0.89 10.54 1.05
N TYR A 155 -1.95 11.34 1.15
CA TYR A 155 -3.11 11.32 0.26
C TYR A 155 -3.22 12.62 -0.49
N LYS A 156 -3.65 12.55 -1.76
CA LYS A 156 -3.99 13.71 -2.57
C LYS A 156 -5.26 13.42 -3.34
N VAL A 157 -6.23 14.33 -3.28
CA VAL A 157 -7.44 14.27 -4.09
C VAL A 157 -7.36 15.34 -5.17
N THR A 158 -7.60 14.96 -6.42
CA THR A 158 -7.49 15.84 -7.59
C THR A 158 -8.82 15.83 -8.35
N PRO A 159 -9.32 16.99 -8.83
CA PRO A 159 -10.53 17.06 -9.65
C PRO A 159 -10.28 16.52 -11.07
N PRO A 160 -11.35 16.35 -11.90
CA PRO A 160 -11.22 16.00 -13.31
C PRO A 160 -10.36 17.03 -14.08
N PRO A 161 -9.55 16.61 -15.06
CA PRO A 161 -8.58 17.49 -15.71
C PRO A 161 -9.22 18.65 -16.51
N ASN A 162 -10.46 18.52 -16.95
CA ASN A 162 -11.16 19.52 -17.77
C ASN A 162 -12.37 20.14 -17.05
N ALA A 163 -12.49 19.97 -15.73
CA ALA A 163 -13.59 20.55 -14.98
C ALA A 163 -13.43 22.08 -14.90
N LYS A 164 -14.49 22.81 -15.23
CA LYS A 164 -14.54 24.26 -15.04
C LYS A 164 -14.61 24.57 -13.54
N ALA A 165 -14.05 25.70 -13.14
CA ALA A 165 -14.00 26.09 -11.72
C ALA A 165 -15.38 26.14 -11.05
N GLU A 166 -16.41 26.46 -11.81
CA GLU A 166 -17.83 26.53 -11.37
C GLU A 166 -18.48 25.16 -11.18
N ASP A 167 -17.96 24.10 -11.85
CA ASP A 167 -18.51 22.73 -11.86
C ASP A 167 -17.59 21.73 -11.16
N LEU A 168 -16.57 22.18 -10.42
CA LEU A 168 -15.62 21.31 -9.75
C LEU A 168 -16.32 20.45 -8.68
N PRO A 169 -16.32 19.12 -8.83
CA PRO A 169 -16.82 18.24 -7.77
C PRO A 169 -15.97 18.40 -6.51
N LEU A 170 -16.62 18.60 -5.38
CA LEU A 170 -15.92 18.76 -4.11
C LEU A 170 -15.29 17.43 -3.67
N ALA A 171 -14.02 17.50 -3.29
CA ALA A 171 -13.40 16.41 -2.54
C ALA A 171 -14.01 16.34 -1.14
N LYS A 172 -14.31 15.13 -0.67
CA LYS A 172 -14.85 14.88 0.68
C LYS A 172 -13.87 14.05 1.49
N ALA A 173 -13.58 14.51 2.71
CA ALA A 173 -12.81 13.75 3.68
C ALA A 173 -13.62 13.57 4.97
N ILE A 174 -13.67 12.34 5.48
CA ILE A 174 -14.20 11.99 6.79
C ILE A 174 -13.03 11.45 7.58
N LEU A 175 -12.72 12.10 8.70
CA LEU A 175 -11.55 11.76 9.53
C LEU A 175 -12.03 11.41 10.92
N SER A 176 -11.60 10.26 11.43
CA SER A 176 -11.85 9.89 12.81
C SER A 176 -11.05 10.75 13.79
N PRO A 177 -11.59 11.06 14.96
CA PRO A 177 -10.85 11.75 16.01
C PRO A 177 -9.60 10.96 16.37
N ARG A 178 -8.44 11.58 16.29
CA ARG A 178 -7.18 10.97 16.75
C ARG A 178 -7.12 11.07 18.26
N ARG A 179 -7.14 9.94 18.98
CA ARG A 179 -6.85 9.94 20.41
C ARG A 179 -5.40 10.36 20.59
N LYS A 180 -5.16 11.35 21.48
CA LYS A 180 -3.80 11.67 21.93
C LYS A 180 -3.24 10.39 22.55
N ALA A 181 -2.05 9.95 22.12
CA ALA A 181 -1.34 8.90 22.84
C ALA A 181 -1.15 9.40 24.27
N THR A 182 -1.75 8.74 25.24
CA THR A 182 -1.49 8.96 26.65
C THR A 182 -0.08 8.44 26.87
N LEU A 183 0.90 9.34 27.01
CA LEU A 183 2.22 8.96 27.50
C LEU A 183 1.99 8.49 28.93
N GLU A 184 1.93 7.16 29.15
CA GLU A 184 2.06 6.60 30.48
C GLU A 184 3.46 6.95 30.99
N LYS A 185 3.47 7.63 32.12
CA LYS A 185 4.69 7.97 32.88
C LYS A 185 5.21 6.76 33.62
#